data_6fe6a64f21e328360d9e1341351deff3
#
_entry.id   6fe6a64f21e328360d9e1341351deff3
#
_cell.length_a   1.000
_cell.length_b   1.000
_cell.length_c   1.000
_cell.angle_alpha   90.00
_cell.angle_beta   90.00
_cell.angle_gamma   90.00
#
_symmetry.space_group_name_H-M   'P 1'
#
loop_
_entity.id
_entity.type
_entity.pdbx_description
1 polymer ?
#
loop_
_entity_poly.entity_id
_entity_poly.type
_entity_poly.pdbx_seq_one_letter_code
_entity_poly.pdbx_strand_id
1 'polypeptide(L)'
;SGRRLVGSKGYSCVKCHVFGNQKASGVQALSMTTMTRRLKYEWFHNYVINPVAMRPLTRMPTAWPNRQVLLPQVLDGTVDQQIYSIWKYLEEGDKASAPQGVGQNSIELYVFDETLVYRNFIQGAGPRAIGAGYPEGANLAFDANQMGIALIWHGSFMDAGRHWTGRGQGFQPPLGDNVLSLGQSPTLARLESRDSTWPSGDVKKQGYQFLGYQLGDKRKPTFFYKLDSVL
;
A
#
# COMPACT_ATOMS: atom_id res chain seq x y z
N SER A 1 -15.03 6.27 11.25
CA SER A 1 -13.95 5.62 12.05
C SER A 1 -14.02 4.11 11.92
N GLY A 2 -15.15 3.43 12.13
CA GLY A 2 -15.30 1.98 12.09
C GLY A 2 -14.82 1.34 10.79
N ARG A 3 -15.17 1.91 9.63
CA ARG A 3 -14.68 1.48 8.31
C ARG A 3 -13.15 1.45 8.22
N ARG A 4 -12.47 2.47 8.74
CA ARG A 4 -11.01 2.55 8.77
C ARG A 4 -10.42 1.47 9.68
N LEU A 5 -11.03 1.26 10.86
CA LEU A 5 -10.56 0.30 11.85
C LEU A 5 -10.57 -1.15 11.34
N VAL A 6 -11.60 -1.55 10.57
CA VAL A 6 -11.67 -2.91 10.01
C VAL A 6 -10.84 -3.09 8.74
N GLY A 7 -10.47 -2.01 8.08
CA GLY A 7 -9.69 -2.00 6.83
C GLY A 7 -8.21 -2.39 7.02
N SER A 8 -7.49 -2.48 5.90
CA SER A 8 -6.06 -2.84 5.87
C SER A 8 -5.14 -1.83 6.59
N LYS A 9 -5.54 -0.57 6.68
CA LYS A 9 -4.85 0.48 7.47
C LYS A 9 -5.36 0.59 8.92
N GLY A 10 -6.14 -0.37 9.36
CA GLY A 10 -6.64 -0.50 10.72
C GLY A 10 -6.18 -1.82 11.35
N TYR A 11 -7.13 -2.53 11.99
CA TYR A 11 -6.88 -3.85 12.57
C TYR A 11 -6.87 -5.00 11.55
N SER A 12 -7.01 -4.67 10.27
CA SER A 12 -6.93 -5.61 9.14
C SER A 12 -7.93 -6.77 9.20
N CYS A 13 -9.11 -6.57 9.73
CA CYS A 13 -10.18 -7.59 9.80
C CYS A 13 -10.53 -8.15 8.42
N VAL A 14 -10.41 -7.30 7.38
CA VAL A 14 -10.63 -7.66 5.97
C VAL A 14 -9.67 -8.71 5.42
N LYS A 15 -8.54 -8.98 6.10
CA LYS A 15 -7.63 -10.07 5.69
C LYS A 15 -8.24 -11.45 5.92
N CYS A 16 -9.16 -11.57 6.87
CA CYS A 16 -9.77 -12.82 7.24
C CYS A 16 -11.30 -12.83 7.06
N HIS A 17 -11.96 -11.69 7.12
CA HIS A 17 -13.42 -11.61 7.04
C HIS A 17 -13.90 -11.13 5.67
N VAL A 18 -14.88 -11.86 5.13
CA VAL A 18 -15.60 -11.48 3.91
C VAL A 18 -16.44 -10.23 4.18
N PHE A 19 -16.60 -9.39 3.19
CA PHE A 19 -17.46 -8.20 3.25
C PHE A 19 -18.48 -8.24 2.12
N GLY A 20 -19.72 -8.56 2.44
CA GLY A 20 -20.75 -8.83 1.44
C GLY A 20 -20.32 -9.97 0.51
N ASN A 21 -20.26 -9.69 -0.79
CA ASN A 21 -19.81 -10.63 -1.82
C ASN A 21 -18.30 -10.57 -2.09
N GLN A 22 -17.57 -9.69 -1.40
CA GLN A 22 -16.14 -9.50 -1.61
C GLN A 22 -15.34 -10.41 -0.67
N LYS A 23 -14.49 -11.25 -1.27
CA LYS A 23 -13.66 -12.21 -0.54
C LYS A 23 -12.58 -11.51 0.28
N ALA A 24 -12.24 -12.09 1.42
CA ALA A 24 -11.05 -11.71 2.17
C ALA A 24 -9.78 -12.08 1.39
N SER A 25 -8.68 -11.39 1.66
CA SER A 25 -7.39 -11.69 1.01
C SER A 25 -6.73 -12.98 1.53
N GLY A 26 -7.09 -13.42 2.71
CA GLY A 26 -6.60 -14.64 3.35
C GLY A 26 -7.70 -15.65 3.65
N VAL A 27 -7.86 -16.02 4.91
CA VAL A 27 -8.90 -16.96 5.38
C VAL A 27 -10.28 -16.40 5.09
N GLN A 28 -11.18 -17.23 4.56
CA GLN A 28 -12.57 -16.83 4.30
C GLN A 28 -13.43 -17.05 5.55
N ALA A 29 -13.31 -16.17 6.53
CA ALA A 29 -14.15 -16.17 7.71
C ALA A 29 -15.54 -15.55 7.42
N LEU A 30 -16.41 -15.53 8.42
CA LEU A 30 -17.79 -15.05 8.30
C LEU A 30 -17.84 -13.60 7.79
N SER A 31 -18.86 -13.31 6.98
CA SER A 31 -19.07 -11.96 6.45
C SER A 31 -19.31 -10.95 7.56
N MET A 32 -18.60 -9.81 7.49
CA MET A 32 -18.78 -8.71 8.42
C MET A 32 -20.16 -8.04 8.30
N THR A 33 -20.74 -8.00 7.09
CA THR A 33 -22.05 -7.36 6.86
C THR A 33 -23.23 -8.09 7.51
N THR A 34 -23.00 -9.31 8.00
CA THR A 34 -24.04 -10.10 8.68
C THR A 34 -23.84 -10.22 10.19
N MET A 35 -22.75 -9.69 10.74
CA MET A 35 -22.38 -9.93 12.14
C MET A 35 -23.40 -9.39 13.14
N THR A 36 -23.87 -8.16 12.95
CA THR A 36 -24.81 -7.50 13.88
C THR A 36 -26.21 -8.12 13.89
N ARG A 37 -26.57 -8.86 12.82
CA ARG A 37 -27.80 -9.66 12.79
C ARG A 37 -27.66 -10.99 13.53
N ARG A 38 -26.47 -11.45 13.85
CA ARG A 38 -26.14 -12.76 14.42
C ARG A 38 -25.62 -12.68 15.83
N LEU A 39 -25.06 -11.56 16.23
CA LEU A 39 -24.37 -11.36 17.49
C LEU A 39 -25.06 -10.24 18.28
N LYS A 40 -24.95 -10.30 19.58
CA LYS A 40 -25.24 -9.17 20.48
C LYS A 40 -23.97 -8.34 20.66
N TYR A 41 -24.13 -7.02 20.87
CA TYR A 41 -23.01 -6.11 21.03
C TYR A 41 -22.05 -6.53 22.16
N GLU A 42 -22.60 -6.88 23.32
CA GLU A 42 -21.80 -7.25 24.50
C GLU A 42 -20.94 -8.50 24.22
N TRP A 43 -21.52 -9.48 23.50
CA TRP A 43 -20.77 -10.67 23.10
C TRP A 43 -19.67 -10.31 22.10
N PHE A 44 -19.99 -9.50 21.08
CA PHE A 44 -19.03 -9.03 20.08
C PHE A 44 -17.88 -8.26 20.74
N HIS A 45 -18.19 -7.30 21.62
CA HIS A 45 -17.23 -6.50 22.37
C HIS A 45 -16.22 -7.39 23.12
N ASN A 46 -16.72 -8.34 23.92
CA ASN A 46 -15.87 -9.23 24.71
C ASN A 46 -15.05 -10.16 23.82
N TYR A 47 -15.66 -10.65 22.73
CA TYR A 47 -14.99 -11.56 21.81
C TYR A 47 -13.81 -10.91 21.07
N VAL A 48 -13.95 -9.71 20.55
CA VAL A 48 -12.86 -9.05 19.82
C VAL A 48 -11.71 -8.63 20.72
N ILE A 49 -11.96 -8.44 22.02
CA ILE A 49 -10.91 -8.17 23.02
C ILE A 49 -10.08 -9.42 23.30
N ASN A 50 -10.73 -10.56 23.52
CA ASN A 50 -10.03 -11.81 23.81
C ASN A 50 -10.73 -13.02 23.17
N PRO A 51 -10.52 -13.22 21.85
CA PRO A 51 -11.18 -14.30 21.11
C PRO A 51 -10.85 -15.70 21.66
N VAL A 52 -9.60 -15.92 22.06
CA VAL A 52 -9.11 -17.25 22.53
C VAL A 52 -9.74 -17.65 23.85
N ALA A 53 -9.97 -16.71 24.77
CA ALA A 53 -10.63 -17.00 26.04
C ALA A 53 -12.09 -17.46 25.86
N MET A 54 -12.78 -16.89 24.87
CA MET A 54 -14.18 -17.23 24.61
C MET A 54 -14.33 -18.42 23.65
N ARG A 55 -13.32 -18.64 22.79
CA ARG A 55 -13.34 -19.72 21.81
C ARG A 55 -11.92 -20.26 21.61
N PRO A 56 -11.52 -21.25 22.39
CA PRO A 56 -10.23 -21.91 22.25
C PRO A 56 -10.03 -22.43 20.81
N LEU A 57 -8.81 -22.38 20.31
CA LEU A 57 -8.43 -22.77 18.94
C LEU A 57 -8.95 -21.85 17.82
N THR A 58 -9.56 -20.72 18.14
CA THR A 58 -9.87 -19.72 17.12
C THR A 58 -8.57 -19.18 16.47
N ARG A 59 -8.63 -18.92 15.16
CA ARG A 59 -7.55 -18.25 14.43
C ARG A 59 -7.67 -16.72 14.46
N MET A 60 -8.76 -16.21 15.03
CA MET A 60 -8.95 -14.77 15.16
C MET A 60 -7.95 -14.21 16.17
N PRO A 61 -7.08 -13.26 15.77
CA PRO A 61 -6.14 -12.65 16.69
C PRO A 61 -6.86 -11.67 17.63
N THR A 62 -6.22 -11.36 18.75
CA THR A 62 -6.61 -10.27 19.62
C THR A 62 -6.23 -8.94 18.98
N ALA A 63 -7.20 -8.06 18.72
CA ALA A 63 -6.95 -6.74 18.13
C ALA A 63 -6.46 -5.72 19.18
N TRP A 64 -6.78 -5.93 20.46
CA TRP A 64 -6.37 -5.08 21.60
C TRP A 64 -5.67 -5.93 22.67
N PRO A 65 -4.41 -6.36 22.42
CA PRO A 65 -3.67 -7.17 23.38
C PRO A 65 -3.55 -6.45 24.72
N ASN A 66 -3.89 -7.12 25.81
CA ASN A 66 -3.94 -6.54 27.16
C ASN A 66 -4.77 -5.24 27.25
N ARG A 67 -5.81 -5.11 26.42
CA ARG A 67 -6.61 -3.89 26.26
C ARG A 67 -5.78 -2.66 25.85
N GLN A 68 -4.64 -2.85 25.22
CA GLN A 68 -3.82 -1.76 24.68
C GLN A 68 -4.28 -1.38 23.28
N VAL A 69 -4.34 -0.08 23.02
CA VAL A 69 -4.71 0.46 21.72
C VAL A 69 -3.49 0.58 20.82
N LEU A 70 -3.55 -0.07 19.66
CA LEU A 70 -2.49 0.00 18.65
C LEU A 70 -2.62 1.21 17.72
N LEU A 71 -3.79 1.86 17.70
CA LEU A 71 -4.10 3.02 16.87
C LEU A 71 -4.59 4.19 17.75
N PRO A 72 -3.71 4.79 18.57
CA PRO A 72 -4.09 5.81 19.54
C PRO A 72 -4.64 7.10 18.88
N GLN A 73 -4.31 7.33 17.62
CA GLN A 73 -4.80 8.48 16.85
C GLN A 73 -6.25 8.31 16.34
N VAL A 74 -6.89 7.19 16.62
CA VAL A 74 -8.28 6.92 16.23
C VAL A 74 -9.17 6.89 17.47
N LEU A 75 -10.14 7.80 17.55
CA LEU A 75 -11.12 7.92 18.67
C LEU A 75 -10.41 8.02 20.03
N ASP A 76 -9.46 8.93 20.11
CA ASP A 76 -8.69 9.28 21.31
C ASP A 76 -8.04 8.07 22.01
N GLY A 77 -7.77 7.00 21.23
CA GLY A 77 -7.14 5.79 21.75
C GLY A 77 -7.98 5.01 22.77
N THR A 78 -9.29 5.12 22.73
CA THR A 78 -10.19 4.38 23.64
C THR A 78 -10.65 3.08 23.02
N VAL A 79 -10.31 1.95 23.65
CA VAL A 79 -10.68 0.59 23.18
C VAL A 79 -12.17 0.47 22.95
N ASP A 80 -12.97 0.85 23.94
CA ASP A 80 -14.43 0.67 23.90
C ASP A 80 -15.07 1.54 22.81
N GLN A 81 -14.58 2.76 22.59
CA GLN A 81 -15.04 3.61 21.50
C GLN A 81 -14.65 3.06 20.12
N GLN A 82 -13.46 2.49 19.99
CA GLN A 82 -13.04 1.86 18.74
C GLN A 82 -13.91 0.64 18.42
N ILE A 83 -14.17 -0.24 19.39
CA ILE A 83 -15.05 -1.40 19.23
C ILE A 83 -16.47 -0.96 18.90
N TYR A 84 -17.00 0.03 19.61
CA TYR A 84 -18.34 0.56 19.35
C TYR A 84 -18.43 1.18 17.95
N SER A 85 -17.41 1.91 17.52
CA SER A 85 -17.37 2.46 16.16
C SER A 85 -17.35 1.39 15.07
N ILE A 86 -16.64 0.26 15.32
CA ILE A 86 -16.70 -0.90 14.42
C ILE A 86 -18.13 -1.45 14.39
N TRP A 87 -18.73 -1.66 15.55
CA TRP A 87 -20.10 -2.18 15.64
C TRP A 87 -21.09 -1.30 14.87
N LYS A 88 -21.06 0.01 15.08
CA LYS A 88 -21.93 0.97 14.38
C LYS A 88 -21.73 0.95 12.87
N TYR A 89 -20.50 0.77 12.39
CA TYR A 89 -20.24 0.60 10.98
C TYR A 89 -20.81 -0.72 10.44
N LEU A 90 -20.69 -1.81 11.19
CA LEU A 90 -21.22 -3.12 10.78
C LEU A 90 -22.76 -3.18 10.84
N GLU A 91 -23.42 -2.32 11.63
CA GLU A 91 -24.89 -2.17 11.64
C GLU A 91 -25.45 -1.68 10.29
N GLU A 92 -24.66 -0.99 9.50
CA GLU A 92 -25.04 -0.57 8.14
C GLU A 92 -25.27 -1.80 7.22
N GLY A 93 -24.74 -2.97 7.58
CA GLY A 93 -24.92 -4.23 6.88
C GLY A 93 -24.49 -4.16 5.41
N ASP A 94 -25.37 -4.60 4.52
CA ASP A 94 -25.09 -4.63 3.08
C ASP A 94 -25.07 -3.23 2.42
N LYS A 95 -25.47 -2.19 3.15
CA LYS A 95 -25.38 -0.79 2.71
C LYS A 95 -24.04 -0.16 3.05
N ALA A 96 -23.27 -0.79 3.92
CA ALA A 96 -21.98 -0.25 4.33
C ALA A 96 -21.02 -0.14 3.15
N SER A 97 -20.33 0.99 3.05
CA SER A 97 -19.26 1.16 2.06
C SER A 97 -18.11 0.21 2.37
N ALA A 98 -17.61 -0.50 1.37
CA ALA A 98 -16.53 -1.47 1.55
C ALA A 98 -15.29 -0.85 2.24
N PRO A 99 -14.69 -1.55 3.21
CA PRO A 99 -13.47 -1.08 3.86
C PRO A 99 -12.27 -1.22 2.92
N GLN A 100 -11.21 -0.46 3.19
CA GLN A 100 -10.00 -0.55 2.40
C GLN A 100 -9.37 -1.95 2.52
N GLY A 101 -8.95 -2.52 1.39
CA GLY A 101 -8.26 -3.81 1.32
C GLY A 101 -9.17 -5.03 1.24
N VAL A 102 -10.50 -4.86 1.27
CA VAL A 102 -11.43 -5.97 1.03
C VAL A 102 -11.58 -6.24 -0.48
N GLY A 103 -11.71 -7.49 -0.87
CA GLY A 103 -11.87 -7.90 -2.28
C GLY A 103 -10.62 -7.71 -3.13
N GLN A 104 -9.53 -7.24 -2.56
CA GLN A 104 -8.25 -7.12 -3.21
C GLN A 104 -7.31 -8.20 -2.68
N ASN A 105 -6.62 -8.88 -3.58
CA ASN A 105 -5.45 -9.67 -3.21
C ASN A 105 -4.31 -8.71 -2.86
N SER A 106 -4.42 -8.03 -1.73
CA SER A 106 -3.44 -7.06 -1.28
C SER A 106 -2.24 -7.79 -0.67
N ILE A 107 -1.07 -7.54 -1.22
CA ILE A 107 0.22 -7.97 -0.67
C ILE A 107 1.04 -6.71 -0.44
N GLU A 108 0.86 -6.09 0.73
CA GLU A 108 1.64 -4.92 1.09
C GLU A 108 3.11 -5.31 1.26
N LEU A 109 3.97 -4.56 0.60
CA LEU A 109 5.41 -4.70 0.71
C LEU A 109 5.92 -3.86 1.88
N TYR A 110 6.20 -4.51 3.00
CA TYR A 110 6.74 -3.85 4.20
C TYR A 110 8.24 -3.64 4.07
N VAL A 111 8.68 -2.43 4.36
CA VAL A 111 10.09 -2.05 4.42
C VAL A 111 10.53 -2.04 5.88
N PHE A 112 11.57 -2.81 6.22
CA PHE A 112 12.07 -2.94 7.59
C PHE A 112 13.45 -2.31 7.73
N ASP A 113 14.51 -3.11 7.68
CA ASP A 113 15.88 -2.70 8.00
C ASP A 113 16.68 -2.25 6.77
N GLU A 114 16.25 -2.68 5.58
CA GLU A 114 16.92 -2.42 4.31
C GLU A 114 15.95 -1.87 3.28
N THR A 115 16.49 -1.23 2.25
CA THR A 115 15.69 -0.73 1.13
C THR A 115 15.07 -1.88 0.36
N LEU A 116 13.77 -1.81 0.14
CA LEU A 116 13.02 -2.75 -0.69
C LEU A 116 12.87 -2.18 -2.11
N VAL A 117 13.40 -2.90 -3.08
CA VAL A 117 13.25 -2.53 -4.50
C VAL A 117 12.16 -3.36 -5.16
N TYR A 118 11.22 -2.67 -5.81
CA TYR A 118 10.08 -3.28 -6.49
C TYR A 118 9.96 -2.76 -7.92
N ARG A 119 10.11 -3.68 -8.90
CA ARG A 119 10.01 -3.35 -10.32
C ARG A 119 8.64 -3.72 -10.85
N ASN A 120 7.90 -2.71 -11.29
CA ASN A 120 6.55 -2.97 -11.83
C ASN A 120 5.99 -1.75 -12.60
N PHE A 121 4.72 -1.89 -13.04
CA PHE A 121 3.93 -0.80 -13.58
C PHE A 121 3.44 0.07 -12.41
N ILE A 122 4.10 1.21 -12.16
CA ILE A 122 3.72 2.13 -11.09
C ILE A 122 2.99 3.33 -11.69
N GLN A 123 1.81 3.61 -11.15
CA GLN A 123 0.99 4.74 -11.60
C GLN A 123 1.76 6.05 -11.38
N GLY A 124 1.89 6.84 -12.43
CA GLY A 124 2.67 8.08 -12.42
C GLY A 124 4.17 7.93 -12.67
N ALA A 125 4.70 6.68 -12.70
CA ALA A 125 6.12 6.41 -12.99
C ALA A 125 6.33 5.48 -14.20
N GLY A 126 5.24 5.10 -14.87
CA GLY A 126 5.30 4.38 -16.13
C GLY A 126 5.45 2.85 -16.02
N PRO A 127 5.52 2.17 -17.18
CA PRO A 127 5.51 0.70 -17.24
C PRO A 127 6.87 0.06 -16.92
N ARG A 128 7.94 0.82 -16.84
CA ARG A 128 9.29 0.37 -16.46
C ARG A 128 9.75 1.05 -15.18
N ALA A 129 8.83 1.22 -14.24
CA ALA A 129 9.13 1.85 -12.98
C ALA A 129 9.91 0.93 -12.04
N ILE A 130 10.80 1.54 -11.27
CA ILE A 130 11.57 0.91 -10.21
C ILE A 130 11.27 1.68 -8.92
N GLY A 131 10.41 1.11 -8.08
CA GLY A 131 10.13 1.64 -6.76
C GLY A 131 11.24 1.28 -5.79
N ALA A 132 11.59 2.21 -4.91
CA ALA A 132 12.47 1.99 -3.77
C ALA A 132 11.80 2.52 -2.51
N GLY A 133 11.53 1.63 -1.56
CA GLY A 133 11.02 1.94 -0.23
C GLY A 133 12.15 1.92 0.77
N TYR A 134 12.29 2.97 1.56
CA TYR A 134 13.35 3.10 2.56
C TYR A 134 12.80 2.90 3.98
N PRO A 135 13.61 2.34 4.90
CA PRO A 135 13.19 2.11 6.30
C PRO A 135 12.67 3.37 7.00
N GLU A 136 13.17 4.52 6.61
CA GLU A 136 12.78 5.82 7.14
C GLU A 136 11.37 6.28 6.69
N GLY A 137 10.68 5.46 5.88
CA GLY A 137 9.34 5.74 5.37
C GLY A 137 9.30 6.71 4.20
N ALA A 138 10.44 7.17 3.70
CA ALA A 138 10.54 7.88 2.43
C ALA A 138 10.59 6.86 1.29
N ASN A 139 9.83 7.08 0.22
CA ASN A 139 9.77 6.18 -0.91
C ASN A 139 9.90 6.96 -2.21
N LEU A 140 10.41 6.30 -3.24
CA LEU A 140 10.47 6.88 -4.58
C LEU A 140 10.13 5.86 -5.67
N ALA A 141 9.76 6.37 -6.85
CA ALA A 141 9.69 5.58 -8.07
C ALA A 141 10.52 6.24 -9.17
N PHE A 142 11.48 5.50 -9.68
CA PHE A 142 12.30 5.88 -10.83
C PHE A 142 11.68 5.34 -12.11
N ASP A 143 11.49 6.19 -13.11
CA ASP A 143 11.05 5.78 -14.45
C ASP A 143 12.27 5.45 -15.33
N ALA A 144 12.45 4.17 -15.61
CA ALA A 144 13.56 3.72 -16.47
C ALA A 144 13.37 4.05 -17.97
N ASN A 145 12.19 4.53 -18.38
CA ASN A 145 12.02 5.07 -19.74
C ASN A 145 12.44 6.52 -19.83
N GLN A 146 12.15 7.32 -18.79
CA GLN A 146 12.50 8.76 -18.75
C GLN A 146 13.83 9.02 -18.02
N MET A 147 14.41 7.99 -17.40
CA MET A 147 15.68 8.06 -16.65
C MET A 147 15.66 9.16 -15.57
N GLY A 148 14.56 9.21 -14.84
CA GLY A 148 14.34 10.21 -13.79
C GLY A 148 13.50 9.67 -12.65
N ILE A 149 13.58 10.33 -11.49
CA ILE A 149 12.66 10.08 -10.38
C ILE A 149 11.32 10.72 -10.75
N ALA A 150 10.29 9.86 -10.90
CA ALA A 150 8.95 10.31 -11.28
C ALA A 150 8.08 10.65 -10.08
N LEU A 151 8.21 9.88 -8.99
CA LEU A 151 7.40 10.04 -7.78
C LEU A 151 8.25 9.97 -6.53
N ILE A 152 7.82 10.72 -5.51
CA ILE A 152 8.26 10.60 -4.12
C ILE A 152 7.02 10.56 -3.24
N TRP A 153 7.00 9.71 -2.19
CA TRP A 153 5.90 9.66 -1.22
C TRP A 153 6.37 9.18 0.13
N HIS A 154 5.53 9.33 1.16
CA HIS A 154 5.83 8.96 2.53
C HIS A 154 4.90 7.84 3.03
N GLY A 155 5.39 7.02 3.96
CA GLY A 155 4.61 5.99 4.64
C GLY A 155 4.65 4.63 3.95
N SER A 156 3.50 3.94 3.81
CA SER A 156 3.43 2.61 3.19
C SER A 156 3.99 2.59 1.78
N PHE A 157 4.75 1.55 1.46
CA PHE A 157 5.48 1.50 0.19
C PHE A 157 4.57 1.16 -1.00
N MET A 158 4.32 -0.11 -1.25
CA MET A 158 3.58 -0.59 -2.42
C MET A 158 2.74 -1.82 -2.09
N ASP A 159 1.69 -2.05 -2.89
CA ASP A 159 0.93 -3.30 -2.90
C ASP A 159 1.32 -4.12 -4.14
N ALA A 160 1.88 -5.30 -3.92
CA ALA A 160 2.23 -6.22 -4.99
C ALA A 160 1.09 -7.18 -5.36
N GLY A 161 -0.02 -7.18 -4.64
CA GLY A 161 -1.08 -8.18 -4.76
C GLY A 161 -1.62 -8.31 -6.17
N ARG A 162 -1.91 -7.20 -6.84
CA ARG A 162 -2.39 -7.20 -8.22
C ARG A 162 -1.47 -7.95 -9.18
N HIS A 163 -0.14 -7.78 -9.03
CA HIS A 163 0.84 -8.31 -9.97
C HIS A 163 1.37 -9.68 -9.59
N TRP A 164 1.27 -10.08 -8.31
CA TRP A 164 1.76 -11.37 -7.82
C TRP A 164 0.68 -12.46 -7.76
N THR A 165 -0.59 -12.10 -7.62
CA THR A 165 -1.70 -13.07 -7.53
C THR A 165 -2.37 -13.35 -8.87
N GLY A 166 -2.01 -12.62 -9.91
CA GLY A 166 -2.50 -12.79 -11.27
C GLY A 166 -1.49 -12.22 -12.27
N ARG A 167 -1.72 -12.39 -13.56
CA ARG A 167 -1.00 -11.63 -14.59
C ARG A 167 -1.56 -10.22 -14.60
N GLY A 168 -1.14 -9.43 -13.61
CA GLY A 168 -1.68 -8.14 -13.29
C GLY A 168 -1.79 -7.24 -14.50
N GLN A 169 -2.96 -6.67 -14.67
CA GLN A 169 -3.21 -5.64 -15.67
C GLN A 169 -3.24 -4.28 -14.97
N GLY A 170 -2.69 -3.28 -15.65
CA GLY A 170 -2.72 -1.90 -15.21
C GLY A 170 -1.63 -1.52 -14.20
N PHE A 171 -1.69 -0.26 -13.81
CA PHE A 171 -0.71 0.37 -12.94
C PHE A 171 -1.12 0.25 -11.47
N GLN A 172 -0.12 0.07 -10.62
CA GLN A 172 -0.30 0.05 -9.17
C GLN A 172 0.05 1.43 -8.59
N PRO A 173 -0.87 2.09 -7.88
CA PRO A 173 -0.55 3.35 -7.21
C PRO A 173 0.35 3.11 -5.98
N PRO A 174 1.14 4.11 -5.55
CA PRO A 174 1.75 4.13 -4.22
C PRO A 174 0.70 3.93 -3.11
N LEU A 175 1.06 3.25 -2.03
CA LEU A 175 0.16 3.04 -0.88
C LEU A 175 0.20 4.17 0.13
N GLY A 176 1.32 4.88 0.21
CA GLY A 176 1.53 5.94 1.19
C GLY A 176 0.80 7.24 0.87
N ASP A 177 1.11 8.25 1.64
CA ASP A 177 0.50 9.56 1.59
C ASP A 177 1.45 10.60 0.97
N ASN A 178 0.91 11.79 0.64
CA ASN A 178 1.68 12.92 0.11
C ASN A 178 2.48 12.57 -1.14
N VAL A 179 1.85 11.89 -2.10
CA VAL A 179 2.50 11.51 -3.36
C VAL A 179 2.79 12.77 -4.17
N LEU A 180 4.08 13.09 -4.32
CA LEU A 180 4.58 14.18 -5.15
C LEU A 180 5.02 13.63 -6.51
N SER A 181 4.45 14.15 -7.58
CA SER A 181 4.90 13.89 -8.95
C SER A 181 5.98 14.90 -9.35
N LEU A 182 7.12 14.41 -9.78
CA LEU A 182 8.25 15.23 -10.27
C LEU A 182 8.24 15.41 -11.80
N GLY A 183 7.20 14.90 -12.45
CA GLY A 183 7.07 14.96 -13.90
C GLY A 183 7.64 13.72 -14.61
N GLN A 184 7.51 13.73 -15.94
CA GLN A 184 7.96 12.63 -16.82
C GLN A 184 8.99 13.15 -17.85
N SER A 185 9.85 14.04 -17.44
CA SER A 185 10.97 14.52 -18.25
C SER A 185 12.27 13.94 -17.72
N PRO A 186 13.31 13.80 -18.53
CA PRO A 186 14.61 13.36 -18.06
C PRO A 186 15.15 14.34 -17.02
N THR A 187 15.73 13.80 -15.95
CA THR A 187 16.28 14.61 -14.85
C THR A 187 17.51 15.41 -15.29
N LEU A 188 18.25 14.90 -16.27
CA LEU A 188 19.43 15.51 -16.85
C LEU A 188 19.31 15.52 -18.36
N ALA A 189 19.79 16.59 -18.98
CA ALA A 189 19.86 16.72 -20.43
C ALA A 189 21.08 17.51 -20.84
N ARG A 190 21.65 17.18 -22.01
CA ARG A 190 22.66 18.03 -22.66
C ARG A 190 21.91 19.04 -23.53
N LEU A 191 22.16 20.30 -23.30
CA LEU A 191 21.58 21.40 -24.05
C LEU A 191 22.71 22.06 -24.90
N GLU A 192 22.38 22.45 -26.11
CA GLU A 192 23.33 23.17 -27.00
C GLU A 192 23.58 24.60 -26.54
N SER A 193 22.57 25.22 -25.92
CA SER A 193 22.64 26.57 -25.37
C SER A 193 21.72 26.70 -24.13
N ARG A 194 21.82 27.85 -23.44
CA ARG A 194 20.94 28.18 -22.31
C ARG A 194 19.46 28.37 -22.71
N ASP A 195 19.24 28.72 -23.97
CA ASP A 195 17.92 29.00 -24.53
C ASP A 195 17.28 27.74 -25.15
N SER A 196 18.00 26.59 -25.13
CA SER A 196 17.50 25.33 -25.66
C SER A 196 16.30 24.85 -24.82
N THR A 197 15.25 24.38 -25.51
CA THR A 197 14.10 23.79 -24.86
C THR A 197 14.47 22.49 -24.15
N TRP A 198 13.99 22.29 -22.92
CA TRP A 198 14.22 21.05 -22.19
C TRP A 198 13.62 19.85 -22.95
N PRO A 199 14.36 18.74 -23.11
CA PRO A 199 13.88 17.58 -23.85
C PRO A 199 12.56 17.05 -23.28
N SER A 200 11.62 16.77 -24.17
CA SER A 200 10.32 16.19 -23.83
C SER A 200 10.05 15.00 -24.76
N GLY A 201 9.13 14.12 -24.35
CA GLY A 201 8.73 12.96 -25.13
C GLY A 201 9.62 11.72 -24.88
N ASP A 202 9.76 10.86 -25.89
CA ASP A 202 10.49 9.60 -25.77
C ASP A 202 12.01 9.83 -25.82
N VAL A 203 12.63 9.85 -24.64
CA VAL A 203 14.06 10.12 -24.48
C VAL A 203 14.96 9.04 -25.11
N LYS A 204 14.44 7.84 -25.38
CA LYS A 204 15.19 6.80 -26.12
C LYS A 204 15.48 7.23 -27.56
N LYS A 205 14.55 7.97 -28.17
CA LYS A 205 14.76 8.53 -29.51
C LYS A 205 15.83 9.62 -29.52
N GLN A 206 16.20 10.12 -28.36
CA GLN A 206 17.24 11.13 -28.16
C GLN A 206 18.60 10.50 -27.80
N GLY A 207 18.75 9.19 -27.96
CA GLY A 207 19.99 8.47 -27.65
C GLY A 207 20.18 8.10 -26.17
N TYR A 208 19.23 8.39 -25.30
CA TYR A 208 19.34 8.07 -23.89
C TYR A 208 19.03 6.60 -23.63
N GLN A 209 19.81 5.96 -22.77
CA GLN A 209 19.68 4.53 -22.48
C GLN A 209 19.81 4.27 -20.99
N PHE A 210 18.81 3.58 -20.43
CA PHE A 210 18.88 3.01 -19.10
C PHE A 210 19.77 1.77 -19.10
N LEU A 211 20.83 1.76 -18.30
CA LEU A 211 21.83 0.69 -18.23
C LEU A 211 21.53 -0.31 -17.12
N GLY A 212 20.72 0.05 -16.13
CA GLY A 212 20.39 -0.80 -15.01
C GLY A 212 20.52 -0.11 -13.66
N TYR A 213 20.49 -0.90 -12.60
CA TYR A 213 20.80 -0.41 -11.26
C TYR A 213 21.61 -1.45 -10.48
N GLN A 214 22.35 -0.98 -9.50
CA GLN A 214 23.10 -1.78 -8.55
C GLN A 214 22.60 -1.51 -7.14
N LEU A 215 22.54 -2.55 -6.30
CA LEU A 215 22.19 -2.41 -4.89
C LEU A 215 23.49 -2.29 -4.08
N GLY A 216 23.65 -1.15 -3.42
CA GLY A 216 24.76 -0.88 -2.52
C GLY A 216 24.45 -1.25 -1.07
N ASP A 217 25.06 -0.52 -0.13
CA ASP A 217 24.81 -0.69 1.30
C ASP A 217 23.31 -0.55 1.62
N LYS A 218 22.83 -1.42 2.54
CA LYS A 218 21.40 -1.52 2.89
C LYS A 218 20.47 -1.60 1.68
N ARG A 219 20.96 -2.23 0.61
CA ARG A 219 20.25 -2.42 -0.66
C ARG A 219 19.77 -1.14 -1.35
N LYS A 220 20.39 0.00 -1.06
CA LYS A 220 20.05 1.28 -1.70
C LYS A 220 20.39 1.21 -3.19
N PRO A 221 19.41 1.51 -4.10
CA PRO A 221 19.66 1.45 -5.53
C PRO A 221 20.46 2.64 -6.02
N THR A 222 21.47 2.36 -6.85
CA THR A 222 22.15 3.34 -7.70
C THR A 222 21.74 3.08 -9.12
N PHE A 223 21.13 4.05 -9.79
CA PHE A 223 20.65 3.93 -11.17
C PHE A 223 21.72 4.38 -12.15
N PHE A 224 21.96 3.57 -13.19
CA PHE A 224 22.93 3.85 -14.24
C PHE A 224 22.22 4.09 -15.57
N TYR A 225 22.53 5.18 -16.22
CA TYR A 225 21.99 5.49 -17.53
C TYR A 225 23.00 6.32 -18.35
N LYS A 226 22.89 6.21 -19.64
CA LYS A 226 23.69 6.96 -20.61
C LYS A 226 22.83 8.06 -21.19
N LEU A 227 23.36 9.27 -21.22
CA LEU A 227 22.78 10.42 -21.88
C LEU A 227 23.54 10.63 -23.17
N ASP A 228 22.88 10.42 -24.28
CA ASP A 228 23.46 10.58 -25.60
C ASP A 228 24.52 9.54 -26.02
N SER A 229 24.50 9.18 -27.27
CA SER A 229 25.54 8.39 -27.91
C SER A 229 26.59 9.34 -28.49
N VAL A 230 27.39 9.97 -27.64
CA VAL A 230 28.60 10.61 -28.16
C VAL A 230 29.58 9.52 -28.52
N LEU A 231 29.78 9.32 -29.80
CA LEU A 231 30.98 8.75 -30.34
C LEU A 231 32.14 9.70 -30.05
#